data_a5078759ec471599e935d31f7d449677
#
_entry.id   a5078759ec471599e935d31f7d449677
#
_cell.length_a   1.000
_cell.length_b   1.000
_cell.length_c   1.000
_cell.angle_alpha   90.00
_cell.angle_beta   90.00
_cell.angle_gamma   90.00
#
_symmetry.space_group_name_H-M   'P 1'
#
loop_
_entity.id
_entity.type
_entity.pdbx_description
1 polymer ?
#
loop_
_entity_poly.entity_id
_entity_poly.type
_entity_poly.pdbx_seq_one_letter_code
_entity_poly.pdbx_strand_id
1 'polypeptide(L)'
;DEAARRISMATDYPLSFFLDQDQPVPIVELTYRHTSSASVGELNAIAAEYALLRSVAQKLSSVLRLQPKTSWIDAIAPRENELEQSRIERLADSTRTHLGLNESGSVPNLTRAIEKMGIVVAPLHALASKQTAHLNSDGVTQPNCKDMPTIGYSAKNNTGDRLRFTIAHELGHLILHRYRRPQLYREMEREAHRFAGALLMPQNDAKLIMPQRLMLTDLVRLKAGWGMSISSMISRASNLGIIDADRTRSLQIQLSARGWRKEEPVHVGDEHPILLKQMIVAGYGDPADPNK
;
A
#
# COMPACT_ATOMS: atom_id res chain seq x y z
N ASP A 1 -12.13 34.72 8.79
CA ASP A 1 -10.72 34.88 8.50
C ASP A 1 -10.56 35.24 7.02
N GLU A 2 -9.99 36.43 6.74
CA GLU A 2 -9.86 36.99 5.39
C GLU A 2 -8.94 36.13 4.51
N ALA A 3 -7.87 35.58 5.07
CA ALA A 3 -6.95 34.69 4.35
C ALA A 3 -7.66 33.42 3.86
N ALA A 4 -8.45 32.78 4.72
CA ALA A 4 -9.23 31.58 4.37
C ALA A 4 -10.23 31.88 3.26
N ARG A 5 -10.91 33.04 3.27
CA ARG A 5 -11.83 33.48 2.19
C ARG A 5 -11.12 33.65 0.85
N ARG A 6 -9.96 34.31 0.85
CA ARG A 6 -9.17 34.50 -0.37
C ARG A 6 -8.68 33.17 -0.96
N ILE A 7 -8.25 32.24 -0.10
CA ILE A 7 -7.83 30.91 -0.53
C ILE A 7 -9.03 30.11 -1.06
N SER A 8 -10.19 30.17 -0.38
CA SER A 8 -11.44 29.55 -0.82
C SER A 8 -11.82 30.03 -2.23
N MET A 9 -11.81 31.33 -2.48
CA MET A 9 -12.08 31.91 -3.80
C MET A 9 -11.07 31.51 -4.87
N ALA A 10 -9.80 31.39 -4.50
CA ALA A 10 -8.73 31.05 -5.46
C ALA A 10 -8.68 29.56 -5.81
N THR A 11 -9.19 28.69 -4.95
CA THR A 11 -9.09 27.22 -5.08
C THR A 11 -10.43 26.56 -5.38
N ASP A 12 -11.53 27.30 -5.35
CA ASP A 12 -12.91 26.81 -5.48
C ASP A 12 -13.32 25.76 -4.42
N TYR A 13 -12.59 25.74 -3.28
CA TYR A 13 -12.95 24.94 -2.12
C TYR A 13 -13.85 25.75 -1.17
N PRO A 14 -14.86 25.15 -0.52
CA PRO A 14 -15.73 25.86 0.41
C PRO A 14 -14.94 26.42 1.60
N LEU A 15 -15.35 27.61 2.08
CA LEU A 15 -14.68 28.29 3.18
C LEU A 15 -14.57 27.41 4.44
N SER A 16 -15.58 26.57 4.72
CA SER A 16 -15.57 25.62 5.83
C SER A 16 -14.39 24.65 5.80
N PHE A 17 -13.90 24.33 4.61
CA PHE A 17 -12.72 23.47 4.44
C PHE A 17 -11.45 24.09 5.07
N PHE A 18 -11.29 25.41 4.94
CA PHE A 18 -10.12 26.12 5.47
C PHE A 18 -10.29 26.58 6.94
N LEU A 19 -11.49 26.45 7.48
CA LEU A 19 -11.80 26.78 8.88
C LEU A 19 -11.84 25.53 9.78
N ASP A 20 -11.76 24.34 9.20
CA ASP A 20 -11.73 23.10 9.93
C ASP A 20 -10.38 22.95 10.66
N GLN A 21 -10.42 22.57 11.96
CA GLN A 21 -9.24 22.47 12.82
C GLN A 21 -8.60 21.07 12.76
N ASP A 22 -8.72 20.38 11.63
CA ASP A 22 -8.05 19.08 11.47
C ASP A 22 -6.54 19.23 11.64
N GLN A 23 -5.99 18.49 12.59
CA GLN A 23 -4.55 18.51 12.85
C GLN A 23 -3.81 17.86 11.68
N PRO A 24 -2.80 18.53 11.11
CA PRO A 24 -1.96 17.92 10.08
C PRO A 24 -1.29 16.66 10.62
N VAL A 25 -1.21 15.62 9.78
CA VAL A 25 -0.44 14.41 10.14
C VAL A 25 1.05 14.77 10.09
N PRO A 26 1.79 14.59 11.19
CA PRO A 26 3.23 14.85 11.17
C PRO A 26 3.91 13.99 10.10
N ILE A 27 4.72 14.61 9.26
CA ILE A 27 5.48 13.93 8.18
C ILE A 27 6.26 12.72 8.73
N VAL A 28 6.80 12.86 9.94
CA VAL A 28 7.58 11.84 10.62
C VAL A 28 6.80 10.56 10.94
N GLU A 29 5.48 10.62 10.95
CA GLU A 29 4.60 9.48 11.23
C GLU A 29 4.17 8.71 9.96
N LEU A 30 4.48 9.24 8.80
CA LEU A 30 4.12 8.65 7.52
C LEU A 30 5.22 7.74 6.97
N THR A 31 4.82 6.72 6.23
CA THR A 31 5.71 5.69 5.66
C THR A 31 6.06 5.98 4.21
N TYR A 32 6.45 7.15 3.84
CA TYR A 32 6.93 7.36 2.47
C TYR A 32 8.45 7.54 2.41
N ARG A 33 9.03 7.15 1.29
CA ARG A 33 10.47 7.19 1.08
C ARG A 33 11.00 8.61 1.13
N HIS A 34 11.75 8.93 2.19
CA HIS A 34 12.58 10.12 2.20
C HIS A 34 13.81 9.88 1.33
N THR A 35 13.80 10.36 0.09
CA THR A 35 15.06 10.54 -0.62
C THR A 35 15.70 11.84 -0.14
N SER A 36 17.03 11.88 -0.08
CA SER A 36 17.78 13.10 0.26
C SER A 36 17.52 14.29 -0.69
N SER A 37 16.81 14.04 -1.79
CA SER A 37 16.44 15.02 -2.80
C SER A 37 15.03 15.59 -2.66
N ALA A 38 14.20 15.08 -1.71
CA ALA A 38 12.85 15.56 -1.50
C ALA A 38 12.84 16.96 -0.89
N SER A 39 12.14 17.90 -1.51
CA SER A 39 11.91 19.22 -0.90
C SER A 39 10.86 19.11 0.21
N VAL A 40 10.96 19.99 1.20
CA VAL A 40 9.97 20.07 2.29
C VAL A 40 8.55 20.34 1.74
N GLY A 41 8.45 21.13 0.66
CA GLY A 41 7.16 21.41 0.02
C GLY A 41 6.48 20.17 -0.56
N GLU A 42 7.26 19.30 -1.21
CA GLU A 42 6.74 18.03 -1.78
C GLU A 42 6.26 17.08 -0.69
N LEU A 43 7.02 16.95 0.38
CA LEU A 43 6.66 16.12 1.51
C LEU A 43 5.40 16.65 2.21
N ASN A 44 5.29 17.96 2.38
CA ASN A 44 4.11 18.61 2.94
C ASN A 44 2.87 18.42 2.08
N ALA A 45 3.00 18.45 0.74
CA ALA A 45 1.87 18.20 -0.16
C ALA A 45 1.30 16.79 -0.01
N ILE A 46 2.17 15.77 0.06
CA ILE A 46 1.76 14.37 0.29
C ILE A 46 1.10 14.24 1.66
N ALA A 47 1.72 14.81 2.70
CA ALA A 47 1.19 14.74 4.07
C ALA A 47 -0.18 15.43 4.19
N ALA A 48 -0.36 16.58 3.52
CA ALA A 48 -1.63 17.31 3.53
C ALA A 48 -2.74 16.53 2.81
N GLU A 49 -2.46 15.99 1.63
CA GLU A 49 -3.45 15.18 0.91
C GLU A 49 -3.81 13.88 1.65
N TYR A 50 -2.82 13.22 2.26
CA TYR A 50 -3.07 12.06 3.10
C TYR A 50 -3.89 12.41 4.36
N ALA A 51 -3.59 13.53 5.02
CA ALA A 51 -4.36 14.02 6.17
C ALA A 51 -5.82 14.30 5.78
N LEU A 52 -6.05 14.91 4.61
CA LEU A 52 -7.38 15.14 4.06
C LEU A 52 -8.12 13.81 3.83
N LEU A 53 -7.49 12.85 3.16
CA LEU A 53 -8.07 11.52 2.93
C LEU A 53 -8.51 10.88 4.25
N ARG A 54 -7.64 10.93 5.26
CA ARG A 54 -7.91 10.36 6.58
C ARG A 54 -9.05 11.08 7.28
N SER A 55 -9.07 12.42 7.26
CA SER A 55 -10.14 13.23 7.84
C SER A 55 -11.50 12.92 7.21
N VAL A 56 -11.56 12.84 5.87
CA VAL A 56 -12.79 12.46 5.15
C VAL A 56 -13.24 11.06 5.55
N ALA A 57 -12.35 10.09 5.60
CA ALA A 57 -12.67 8.72 6.00
C ALA A 57 -13.20 8.66 7.43
N GLN A 58 -12.61 9.40 8.38
CA GLN A 58 -13.06 9.48 9.77
C GLN A 58 -14.44 10.14 9.90
N LYS A 59 -14.67 11.27 9.22
CA LYS A 59 -15.97 11.97 9.22
C LYS A 59 -17.07 11.07 8.69
N LEU A 60 -16.82 10.41 7.54
CA LEU A 60 -17.76 9.45 6.95
C LEU A 60 -18.03 8.26 7.88
N SER A 61 -16.99 7.70 8.49
CA SER A 61 -17.12 6.61 9.47
C SER A 61 -18.00 7.02 10.64
N SER A 62 -17.82 8.24 11.16
CA SER A 62 -18.62 8.79 12.27
C SER A 62 -20.07 8.99 11.88
N VAL A 63 -20.35 9.61 10.71
CA VAL A 63 -21.71 9.82 10.18
C VAL A 63 -22.44 8.50 9.99
N LEU A 64 -21.76 7.51 9.41
CA LEU A 64 -22.33 6.20 9.12
C LEU A 64 -22.28 5.24 10.33
N ARG A 65 -21.68 5.65 11.44
CA ARG A 65 -21.45 4.82 12.64
C ARG A 65 -20.74 3.50 12.31
N LEU A 66 -19.81 3.55 11.38
CA LEU A 66 -19.02 2.39 11.00
C LEU A 66 -17.96 2.06 12.05
N GLN A 67 -17.78 0.77 12.31
CA GLN A 67 -16.70 0.27 13.17
C GLN A 67 -15.74 -0.55 12.31
N PRO A 68 -14.53 -0.03 12.02
CA PRO A 68 -13.52 -0.81 11.30
C PRO A 68 -13.20 -2.12 12.03
N LYS A 69 -13.17 -3.22 11.32
CA LYS A 69 -12.80 -4.54 11.86
C LYS A 69 -11.28 -4.72 11.88
N THR A 70 -10.58 -3.78 12.52
CA THR A 70 -9.10 -3.67 12.46
C THR A 70 -8.42 -3.94 13.80
N SER A 71 -9.16 -4.26 14.86
CA SER A 71 -8.60 -4.61 16.19
C SER A 71 -7.62 -5.79 16.15
N TRP A 72 -7.74 -6.67 15.18
CA TRP A 72 -6.80 -7.76 14.95
C TRP A 72 -5.38 -7.26 14.61
N ILE A 73 -5.24 -6.09 14.00
CA ILE A 73 -3.93 -5.49 13.72
C ILE A 73 -3.19 -5.27 15.05
N ASP A 74 -3.86 -4.69 16.04
CA ASP A 74 -3.29 -4.46 17.37
C ASP A 74 -2.94 -5.77 18.08
N ALA A 75 -3.71 -6.83 17.85
CA ALA A 75 -3.50 -8.15 18.45
C ALA A 75 -2.28 -8.87 17.88
N ILE A 76 -2.02 -8.76 16.56
CA ILE A 76 -0.90 -9.47 15.91
C ILE A 76 0.37 -8.61 15.77
N ALA A 77 0.24 -7.27 15.86
CA ALA A 77 1.35 -6.35 15.64
C ALA A 77 2.54 -6.65 16.56
N PRO A 78 3.74 -6.82 15.99
CA PRO A 78 4.93 -7.16 16.77
C PRO A 78 5.39 -6.00 17.64
N ARG A 79 6.05 -6.34 18.76
CA ARG A 79 6.66 -5.38 19.70
C ARG A 79 8.17 -5.59 19.81
N GLU A 80 8.68 -6.63 19.19
CA GLU A 80 10.09 -6.97 19.12
C GLU A 80 10.87 -5.93 18.31
N ASN A 81 12.07 -5.54 18.74
CA ASN A 81 12.87 -4.53 18.04
C ASN A 81 13.32 -5.01 16.64
N GLU A 82 13.66 -6.28 16.51
CA GLU A 82 14.09 -6.90 15.27
C GLU A 82 13.12 -8.02 14.87
N LEU A 83 12.86 -8.14 13.59
CA LEU A 83 11.99 -9.17 13.04
C LEU A 83 12.78 -10.13 12.14
N GLU A 84 12.83 -11.37 12.55
CA GLU A 84 13.30 -12.46 11.70
C GLU A 84 12.36 -12.68 10.52
N GLN A 85 12.91 -13.16 9.40
CA GLN A 85 12.12 -13.51 8.21
C GLN A 85 10.97 -14.46 8.55
N SER A 86 11.23 -15.48 9.36
CA SER A 86 10.21 -16.46 9.80
C SER A 86 9.04 -15.82 10.55
N ARG A 87 9.30 -14.76 11.31
CA ARG A 87 8.25 -14.00 12.01
C ARG A 87 7.40 -13.20 11.03
N ILE A 88 8.03 -12.57 10.04
CA ILE A 88 7.32 -11.84 8.98
C ILE A 88 6.40 -12.79 8.17
N GLU A 89 6.86 -13.99 7.83
CA GLU A 89 6.05 -15.01 7.17
C GLU A 89 4.80 -15.34 7.99
N ARG A 90 4.97 -15.67 9.28
CA ARG A 90 3.83 -15.98 10.16
C ARG A 90 2.86 -14.81 10.32
N LEU A 91 3.33 -13.58 10.33
CA LEU A 91 2.47 -12.39 10.39
C LEU A 91 1.68 -12.22 9.08
N ALA A 92 2.28 -12.50 7.94
CA ALA A 92 1.60 -12.50 6.65
C ALA A 92 0.53 -13.59 6.57
N ASP A 93 0.82 -14.82 7.04
CA ASP A 93 -0.16 -15.92 7.10
C ASP A 93 -1.33 -15.57 8.04
N SER A 94 -1.04 -15.04 9.23
CA SER A 94 -2.08 -14.56 10.15
C SER A 94 -2.93 -13.45 9.53
N THR A 95 -2.31 -12.54 8.77
CA THR A 95 -3.02 -11.49 8.05
C THR A 95 -3.95 -12.06 6.99
N ARG A 96 -3.53 -13.07 6.23
CA ARG A 96 -4.41 -13.76 5.26
C ARG A 96 -5.66 -14.30 5.94
N THR A 97 -5.51 -14.94 7.09
CA THR A 97 -6.63 -15.45 7.88
C THR A 97 -7.61 -14.33 8.29
N HIS A 98 -7.10 -13.22 8.82
CA HIS A 98 -7.93 -12.09 9.22
C HIS A 98 -8.63 -11.40 8.04
N LEU A 99 -8.00 -11.36 6.87
CA LEU A 99 -8.60 -10.84 5.65
C LEU A 99 -9.62 -11.82 5.01
N GLY A 100 -9.80 -13.01 5.57
CA GLY A 100 -10.67 -14.06 4.99
C GLY A 100 -10.13 -14.62 3.68
N LEU A 101 -8.82 -14.60 3.49
CA LEU A 101 -8.14 -15.20 2.35
C LEU A 101 -7.78 -16.66 2.66
N ASN A 102 -7.63 -17.47 1.61
CA ASN A 102 -7.14 -18.84 1.76
C ASN A 102 -5.69 -18.83 2.26
N GLU A 103 -5.31 -19.83 3.06
CA GLU A 103 -3.93 -20.02 3.54
C GLU A 103 -2.95 -20.22 2.39
N SER A 104 -3.39 -20.84 1.31
CA SER A 104 -2.63 -21.10 0.08
C SER A 104 -3.29 -20.48 -1.14
N GLY A 105 -2.55 -20.41 -2.23
CA GLY A 105 -3.01 -19.88 -3.52
C GLY A 105 -2.95 -18.36 -3.62
N SER A 106 -3.23 -17.88 -4.82
CA SER A 106 -3.20 -16.44 -5.12
C SER A 106 -4.36 -15.69 -4.45
N VAL A 107 -4.14 -14.40 -4.22
CA VAL A 107 -5.18 -13.50 -3.69
C VAL A 107 -6.07 -13.04 -4.85
N PRO A 108 -7.39 -13.30 -4.85
CA PRO A 108 -8.25 -12.89 -5.96
C PRO A 108 -8.35 -11.37 -6.13
N ASN A 109 -8.60 -10.65 -5.04
CA ASN A 109 -8.64 -9.19 -5.02
C ASN A 109 -8.22 -8.69 -3.63
N LEU A 110 -7.00 -8.18 -3.54
CA LEU A 110 -6.42 -7.71 -2.27
C LEU A 110 -7.10 -6.44 -1.77
N THR A 111 -7.31 -5.49 -2.66
CA THR A 111 -7.95 -4.21 -2.33
C THR A 111 -9.32 -4.45 -1.68
N ARG A 112 -10.12 -5.34 -2.27
CA ARG A 112 -11.44 -5.68 -1.73
C ARG A 112 -11.36 -6.40 -0.38
N ALA A 113 -10.39 -7.29 -0.19
CA ALA A 113 -10.20 -7.98 1.08
C ALA A 113 -9.86 -6.99 2.21
N ILE A 114 -9.01 -6.02 1.93
CA ILE A 114 -8.60 -4.97 2.87
C ILE A 114 -9.76 -4.02 3.17
N GLU A 115 -10.49 -3.56 2.15
CA GLU A 115 -11.64 -2.67 2.32
C GLU A 115 -12.78 -3.31 3.14
N LYS A 116 -13.00 -4.62 3.03
CA LYS A 116 -13.98 -5.34 3.86
C LYS A 116 -13.67 -5.28 5.36
N MET A 117 -12.42 -5.04 5.73
CA MET A 117 -12.00 -4.83 7.12
C MET A 117 -12.16 -3.37 7.57
N GLY A 118 -12.59 -2.48 6.68
CA GLY A 118 -12.75 -1.05 6.96
C GLY A 118 -11.45 -0.25 6.84
N ILE A 119 -10.44 -0.77 6.13
CA ILE A 119 -9.24 -0.01 5.77
C ILE A 119 -9.53 0.71 4.47
N VAL A 120 -9.49 2.04 4.48
CA VAL A 120 -9.74 2.84 3.27
C VAL A 120 -8.51 2.85 2.38
N VAL A 121 -8.72 2.57 1.09
CA VAL A 121 -7.68 2.65 0.06
C VAL A 121 -8.10 3.71 -0.95
N ALA A 122 -7.23 4.67 -1.25
CA ALA A 122 -7.55 5.73 -2.21
C ALA A 122 -6.30 6.26 -2.94
N PRO A 123 -6.47 6.77 -4.18
CA PRO A 123 -5.38 7.41 -4.90
C PRO A 123 -5.04 8.78 -4.31
N LEU A 124 -3.74 9.12 -4.32
CA LEU A 124 -3.23 10.45 -3.97
C LEU A 124 -2.55 11.07 -5.20
N HIS A 125 -2.97 12.29 -5.56
CA HIS A 125 -2.42 13.03 -6.69
C HIS A 125 -1.03 13.59 -6.39
N ALA A 126 -0.76 13.97 -5.15
CA ALA A 126 0.55 14.44 -4.71
C ALA A 126 1.65 13.39 -4.95
N LEU A 127 1.35 12.10 -4.76
CA LEU A 127 2.27 11.00 -5.08
C LEU A 127 2.48 10.82 -6.59
N ALA A 128 1.54 11.26 -7.41
CA ALA A 128 1.56 11.13 -8.86
C ALA A 128 2.11 12.36 -9.58
N SER A 129 2.44 13.43 -8.87
CA SER A 129 2.89 14.69 -9.46
C SER A 129 4.28 14.55 -10.10
N LYS A 130 4.58 15.39 -11.09
CA LYS A 130 5.92 15.43 -11.69
C LYS A 130 6.99 15.86 -10.68
N GLN A 131 6.61 16.69 -9.71
CA GLN A 131 7.47 17.17 -8.64
C GLN A 131 7.89 16.06 -7.70
N THR A 132 7.02 15.11 -7.39
CA THR A 132 7.27 14.00 -6.46
C THR A 132 7.73 12.71 -7.16
N ALA A 133 7.79 12.67 -8.49
CA ALA A 133 8.14 11.46 -9.24
C ALA A 133 9.53 10.87 -8.90
N HIS A 134 10.46 11.71 -8.40
CA HIS A 134 11.80 11.29 -7.98
C HIS A 134 11.82 10.63 -6.59
N LEU A 135 10.72 10.73 -5.81
CA LEU A 135 10.62 10.14 -4.47
C LEU A 135 10.52 8.61 -4.51
N ASN A 136 10.16 8.05 -5.68
CA ASN A 136 9.99 6.60 -5.89
C ASN A 136 9.10 5.93 -4.82
N SER A 137 8.16 6.69 -4.24
CA SER A 137 7.16 6.16 -3.32
C SER A 137 5.85 5.98 -4.06
N ASP A 138 5.36 4.75 -4.09
CA ASP A 138 4.11 4.40 -4.74
C ASP A 138 2.93 4.38 -3.76
N GLY A 139 3.20 4.43 -2.46
CA GLY A 139 2.18 4.41 -1.40
C GLY A 139 2.60 5.21 -0.16
N VAL A 140 1.64 5.40 0.73
CA VAL A 140 1.82 6.04 2.02
C VAL A 140 0.75 5.58 3.01
N THR A 141 1.15 5.34 4.25
CA THR A 141 0.25 5.08 5.37
C THR A 141 0.80 5.65 6.68
N GLN A 142 -0.02 5.67 7.71
CA GLN A 142 0.35 6.03 9.07
C GLN A 142 0.19 4.80 9.97
N PRO A 143 1.28 4.10 10.33
CA PRO A 143 1.21 2.83 11.08
C PRO A 143 0.53 2.94 12.44
N ASN A 144 0.77 4.02 13.17
CA ASN A 144 0.25 4.26 14.53
C ASN A 144 -1.15 4.91 14.55
N CYS A 145 -1.85 4.97 13.41
CA CYS A 145 -3.20 5.49 13.33
C CYS A 145 -4.15 4.67 14.21
N LYS A 146 -4.82 5.31 15.18
CA LYS A 146 -5.75 4.64 16.12
C LYS A 146 -7.18 4.54 15.59
N ASP A 147 -7.51 5.41 14.64
CA ASP A 147 -8.87 5.53 14.11
C ASP A 147 -9.05 4.64 12.86
N MET A 148 -9.62 5.19 11.80
CA MET A 148 -9.81 4.48 10.54
C MET A 148 -8.49 4.37 9.77
N PRO A 149 -7.88 3.19 9.66
CA PRO A 149 -6.66 3.02 8.89
C PRO A 149 -6.90 3.36 7.42
N THR A 150 -5.94 4.08 6.83
CA THR A 150 -6.00 4.50 5.43
C THR A 150 -4.69 4.15 4.72
N ILE A 151 -4.79 3.79 3.45
CA ILE A 151 -3.67 3.56 2.54
C ILE A 151 -3.85 4.50 1.36
N GLY A 152 -2.93 5.44 1.19
CA GLY A 152 -2.81 6.27 0.00
C GLY A 152 -1.89 5.61 -1.02
N TYR A 153 -2.22 5.67 -2.31
CA TYR A 153 -1.34 5.18 -3.37
C TYR A 153 -1.22 6.17 -4.51
N SER A 154 -0.14 6.09 -5.29
CA SER A 154 0.07 6.97 -6.44
C SER A 154 -0.98 6.68 -7.52
N ALA A 155 -1.70 7.71 -7.98
CA ALA A 155 -2.68 7.60 -9.06
C ALA A 155 -2.06 7.34 -10.43
N LYS A 156 -0.72 7.41 -10.56
CA LYS A 156 -0.01 7.36 -11.84
C LYS A 156 0.66 6.02 -12.06
N ASN A 157 0.53 5.51 -13.30
CA ASN A 157 1.26 4.33 -13.81
C ASN A 157 1.13 3.05 -12.94
N ASN A 158 -0.02 2.83 -12.34
CA ASN A 158 -0.27 1.62 -11.57
C ASN A 158 -0.82 0.52 -12.48
N THR A 159 0.04 -0.42 -12.86
CA THR A 159 -0.40 -1.73 -13.34
C THR A 159 -0.98 -2.52 -12.17
N GLY A 160 -1.92 -3.42 -12.41
CA GLY A 160 -2.61 -4.17 -11.35
C GLY A 160 -1.66 -4.89 -10.39
N ASP A 161 -0.57 -5.48 -10.89
CA ASP A 161 0.47 -6.12 -10.09
C ASP A 161 1.24 -5.14 -9.20
N ARG A 162 1.52 -3.92 -9.71
CA ARG A 162 2.20 -2.88 -8.94
C ARG A 162 1.30 -2.32 -7.84
N LEU A 163 0.04 -2.02 -8.17
CA LEU A 163 -0.93 -1.54 -7.19
C LEU A 163 -1.12 -2.55 -6.06
N ARG A 164 -1.32 -3.83 -6.38
CA ARG A 164 -1.45 -4.90 -5.38
C ARG A 164 -0.25 -4.98 -4.46
N PHE A 165 0.96 -4.91 -5.03
CA PHE A 165 2.18 -4.95 -4.24
C PHE A 165 2.32 -3.72 -3.34
N THR A 166 2.00 -2.52 -3.85
CA THR A 166 1.97 -1.28 -3.08
C THR A 166 1.00 -1.37 -1.91
N ILE A 167 -0.24 -1.80 -2.14
CA ILE A 167 -1.25 -1.95 -1.08
C ILE A 167 -0.81 -3.00 -0.04
N ALA A 168 -0.23 -4.13 -0.47
CA ALA A 168 0.31 -5.14 0.43
C ALA A 168 1.48 -4.61 1.27
N HIS A 169 2.33 -3.77 0.67
CA HIS A 169 3.46 -3.13 1.33
C HIS A 169 3.00 -2.14 2.41
N GLU A 170 2.04 -1.27 2.08
CA GLU A 170 1.47 -0.31 3.04
C GLU A 170 0.70 -1.02 4.17
N LEU A 171 0.00 -2.11 3.88
CA LEU A 171 -0.58 -2.98 4.92
C LEU A 171 0.52 -3.59 5.80
N GLY A 172 1.66 -3.95 5.22
CA GLY A 172 2.83 -4.38 5.98
C GLY A 172 3.29 -3.33 6.98
N HIS A 173 3.34 -2.07 6.59
CA HIS A 173 3.65 -0.97 7.51
C HIS A 173 2.61 -0.84 8.63
N LEU A 174 1.32 -0.90 8.31
CA LEU A 174 0.23 -0.83 9.31
C LEU A 174 0.35 -1.92 10.39
N ILE A 175 0.85 -3.09 10.04
CA ILE A 175 0.98 -4.24 10.95
C ILE A 175 2.34 -4.25 11.64
N LEU A 176 3.43 -4.24 10.87
CA LEU A 176 4.77 -4.45 11.39
C LEU A 176 5.30 -3.26 12.20
N HIS A 177 4.86 -2.06 11.87
CA HIS A 177 5.37 -0.82 12.45
C HIS A 177 4.33 -0.12 13.35
N ARG A 178 3.27 -0.82 13.73
CA ARG A 178 2.20 -0.31 14.59
C ARG A 178 2.72 0.18 15.93
N TYR A 179 3.59 -0.59 16.57
CA TYR A 179 4.13 -0.34 17.92
C TYR A 179 5.64 -0.25 17.96
N ARG A 180 6.29 -0.36 16.82
CA ARG A 180 7.75 -0.35 16.71
C ARG A 180 8.20 0.53 15.56
N ARG A 181 9.40 1.05 15.68
CA ARG A 181 10.03 1.84 14.63
C ARG A 181 11.49 1.40 14.53
N PRO A 182 11.86 0.61 13.53
CA PRO A 182 13.26 0.27 13.26
C PRO A 182 14.13 1.52 13.20
N GLN A 183 15.37 1.42 13.67
CA GLN A 183 16.29 2.56 13.71
C GLN A 183 16.62 3.10 12.32
N LEU A 184 16.68 2.21 11.33
CA LEU A 184 16.98 2.58 9.96
C LEU A 184 15.73 2.46 9.08
N TYR A 185 15.39 3.52 8.38
CA TYR A 185 14.28 3.54 7.44
C TYR A 185 14.34 2.40 6.40
N ARG A 186 15.53 2.10 5.89
CA ARG A 186 15.73 0.97 4.95
C ARG A 186 15.33 -0.39 5.53
N GLU A 187 15.36 -0.56 6.83
CA GLU A 187 14.92 -1.80 7.49
C GLU A 187 13.40 -1.89 7.50
N MET A 188 12.73 -0.78 7.81
CA MET A 188 11.27 -0.69 7.71
C MET A 188 10.79 -1.07 6.30
N GLU A 189 11.41 -0.48 5.28
CA GLU A 189 11.08 -0.75 3.88
C GLU A 189 11.34 -2.21 3.51
N ARG A 190 12.45 -2.78 3.97
CA ARG A 190 12.81 -4.18 3.72
C ARG A 190 11.81 -5.14 4.37
N GLU A 191 11.38 -4.86 5.59
CA GLU A 191 10.40 -5.66 6.31
C GLU A 191 9.03 -5.59 5.61
N ALA A 192 8.54 -4.40 5.28
CA ALA A 192 7.28 -4.21 4.56
C ALA A 192 7.31 -4.88 3.18
N HIS A 193 8.42 -4.78 2.47
CA HIS A 193 8.61 -5.44 1.17
C HIS A 193 8.56 -6.98 1.29
N ARG A 194 9.21 -7.55 2.32
CA ARG A 194 9.17 -8.99 2.60
C ARG A 194 7.76 -9.45 2.99
N PHE A 195 7.07 -8.66 3.81
CA PHE A 195 5.69 -8.92 4.19
C PHE A 195 4.76 -8.93 2.97
N ALA A 196 4.86 -7.93 2.08
CA ALA A 196 4.08 -7.87 0.85
C ALA A 196 4.28 -9.12 -0.01
N GLY A 197 5.53 -9.55 -0.19
CA GLY A 197 5.84 -10.78 -0.90
C GLY A 197 5.25 -12.03 -0.25
N ALA A 198 5.29 -12.12 1.09
CA ALA A 198 4.75 -13.23 1.86
C ALA A 198 3.21 -13.26 1.82
N LEU A 199 2.56 -12.10 1.95
CA LEU A 199 1.11 -11.97 1.87
C LEU A 199 0.56 -12.40 0.51
N LEU A 200 1.20 -11.96 -0.58
CA LEU A 200 0.77 -12.23 -1.95
C LEU A 200 1.11 -13.65 -2.40
N MET A 201 2.22 -14.21 -1.94
CA MET A 201 2.68 -15.56 -2.30
C MET A 201 3.25 -16.25 -1.06
N PRO A 202 2.45 -17.07 -0.34
CA PRO A 202 2.89 -17.80 0.84
C PRO A 202 4.14 -18.65 0.58
N GLN A 203 4.95 -18.84 1.63
CA GLN A 203 6.23 -19.53 1.51
C GLN A 203 6.09 -20.95 0.94
N ASN A 204 5.09 -21.69 1.39
CA ASN A 204 4.86 -23.05 0.95
C ASN A 204 4.52 -23.13 -0.53
N ASP A 205 3.63 -22.21 -0.99
CA ASP A 205 3.29 -22.12 -2.41
C ASP A 205 4.51 -21.76 -3.25
N ALA A 206 5.26 -20.72 -2.84
CA ALA A 206 6.46 -20.30 -3.57
C ALA A 206 7.48 -21.44 -3.73
N LYS A 207 7.74 -22.21 -2.66
CA LYS A 207 8.64 -23.36 -2.69
C LYS A 207 8.13 -24.51 -3.55
N LEU A 208 6.81 -24.66 -3.65
CA LEU A 208 6.20 -25.70 -4.48
C LEU A 208 6.26 -25.40 -5.97
N ILE A 209 5.99 -24.12 -6.34
CA ILE A 209 5.81 -23.74 -7.76
C ILE A 209 7.06 -23.18 -8.42
N MET A 210 8.04 -22.69 -7.65
CA MET A 210 9.27 -22.11 -8.17
C MET A 210 10.38 -23.16 -8.20
N PRO A 211 10.90 -23.55 -9.39
CA PRO A 211 12.01 -24.50 -9.48
C PRO A 211 13.33 -23.87 -9.01
N GLN A 212 14.27 -24.69 -8.51
CA GLN A 212 15.61 -24.21 -8.14
C GLN A 212 16.37 -23.54 -9.31
N ARG A 213 16.15 -24.00 -10.55
CA ARG A 213 16.69 -23.38 -11.78
C ARG A 213 15.68 -22.40 -12.39
N LEU A 214 15.13 -21.51 -11.56
CA LEU A 214 14.13 -20.53 -11.94
C LEU A 214 14.58 -19.71 -13.17
N MET A 215 13.71 -19.60 -14.19
CA MET A 215 13.92 -18.82 -15.41
C MET A 215 12.87 -17.71 -15.53
N LEU A 216 13.14 -16.69 -16.34
CA LEU A 216 12.14 -15.63 -16.59
C LEU A 216 10.85 -16.17 -17.21
N THR A 217 10.95 -17.21 -18.05
CA THR A 217 9.77 -17.87 -18.64
C THR A 217 8.85 -18.51 -17.62
N ASP A 218 9.41 -19.03 -16.52
CA ASP A 218 8.62 -19.59 -15.42
C ASP A 218 7.84 -18.48 -14.70
N LEU A 219 8.52 -17.36 -14.45
CA LEU A 219 7.91 -16.18 -13.82
C LEU A 219 6.84 -15.53 -14.67
N VAL A 220 7.01 -15.51 -16.01
CA VAL A 220 5.96 -15.03 -16.95
C VAL A 220 4.70 -15.88 -16.82
N ARG A 221 4.83 -17.20 -16.71
CA ARG A 221 3.68 -18.11 -16.52
C ARG A 221 2.99 -17.90 -15.17
N LEU A 222 3.77 -17.65 -14.11
CA LEU A 222 3.24 -17.45 -12.77
C LEU A 222 2.56 -16.09 -12.60
N LYS A 223 3.01 -15.06 -13.32
CA LYS A 223 2.56 -13.68 -13.17
C LYS A 223 1.04 -13.52 -13.23
N ALA A 224 0.40 -14.08 -14.24
CA ALA A 224 -1.04 -13.95 -14.44
C ALA A 224 -1.85 -14.58 -13.30
N GLY A 225 -1.41 -15.73 -12.81
CA GLY A 225 -2.11 -16.46 -11.74
C GLY A 225 -1.89 -15.85 -10.36
N TRP A 226 -0.72 -15.29 -10.09
CA TRP A 226 -0.36 -14.75 -8.78
C TRP A 226 -0.57 -13.24 -8.66
N GLY A 227 -0.72 -12.53 -9.77
CA GLY A 227 -0.90 -11.08 -9.77
C GLY A 227 0.28 -10.32 -9.18
N MET A 228 1.50 -10.83 -9.33
CA MET A 228 2.75 -10.22 -8.89
C MET A 228 3.64 -9.90 -10.08
N SER A 229 4.44 -8.84 -9.99
CA SER A 229 5.43 -8.53 -11.00
C SER A 229 6.54 -9.59 -11.03
N ILE A 230 7.17 -9.77 -12.19
CA ILE A 230 8.33 -10.68 -12.34
C ILE A 230 9.44 -10.27 -11.37
N SER A 231 9.67 -8.95 -11.22
CA SER A 231 10.68 -8.42 -10.30
C SER A 231 10.38 -8.77 -8.84
N SER A 232 9.11 -8.65 -8.40
CA SER A 232 8.72 -9.00 -7.03
C SER A 232 8.81 -10.50 -6.76
N MET A 233 8.50 -11.34 -7.76
CA MET A 233 8.68 -12.79 -7.65
C MET A 233 10.15 -13.21 -7.60
N ILE A 234 11.06 -12.56 -8.34
CA ILE A 234 12.52 -12.78 -8.21
C ILE A 234 12.96 -12.44 -6.78
N SER A 235 12.52 -11.30 -6.23
CA SER A 235 12.83 -10.92 -4.86
C SER A 235 12.26 -11.92 -3.85
N ARG A 236 11.04 -12.43 -4.09
CA ARG A 236 10.43 -13.46 -3.24
C ARG A 236 11.23 -14.75 -3.23
N ALA A 237 11.63 -15.25 -4.41
CA ALA A 237 12.48 -16.45 -4.53
C ALA A 237 13.82 -16.30 -3.82
N SER A 238 14.45 -15.13 -3.94
CA SER A 238 15.70 -14.80 -3.26
C SER A 238 15.52 -14.74 -1.72
N ASN A 239 14.48 -14.07 -1.23
CA ASN A 239 14.17 -13.97 0.20
C ASN A 239 13.92 -15.35 0.85
N LEU A 240 13.40 -16.30 0.11
CA LEU A 240 13.14 -17.67 0.57
C LEU A 240 14.32 -18.64 0.35
N GLY A 241 15.41 -18.16 -0.23
CA GLY A 241 16.57 -19.01 -0.55
C GLY A 241 16.31 -20.06 -1.63
N ILE A 242 15.26 -19.89 -2.44
CA ILE A 242 14.97 -20.76 -3.60
C ILE A 242 16.04 -20.56 -4.67
N ILE A 243 16.51 -19.32 -4.83
CA ILE A 243 17.62 -18.93 -5.70
C ILE A 243 18.67 -18.17 -4.89
N ASP A 244 19.93 -18.31 -5.28
CA ASP A 244 21.06 -17.60 -4.68
C ASP A 244 21.21 -16.16 -5.21
N ALA A 245 22.18 -15.43 -4.67
CA ALA A 245 22.45 -14.03 -5.04
C ALA A 245 22.87 -13.88 -6.49
N ASP A 246 23.67 -14.81 -7.03
CA ASP A 246 24.15 -14.77 -8.42
C ASP A 246 23.01 -15.01 -9.40
N ARG A 247 22.12 -15.96 -9.09
CA ARG A 247 20.93 -16.20 -9.89
C ARG A 247 19.98 -15.01 -9.83
N THR A 248 19.76 -14.44 -8.65
CA THR A 248 18.96 -13.22 -8.46
C THR A 248 19.49 -12.10 -9.35
N ARG A 249 20.79 -11.82 -9.29
CA ARG A 249 21.43 -10.78 -10.11
C ARG A 249 21.30 -11.06 -11.60
N SER A 250 21.54 -12.32 -12.03
CA SER A 250 21.39 -12.72 -13.43
C SER A 250 19.98 -12.49 -13.95
N LEU A 251 18.94 -12.88 -13.18
CA LEU A 251 17.54 -12.66 -13.58
C LEU A 251 17.19 -11.19 -13.65
N GLN A 252 17.68 -10.35 -12.72
CA GLN A 252 17.47 -8.90 -12.75
C GLN A 252 18.12 -8.22 -13.96
N ILE A 253 19.32 -8.68 -14.37
CA ILE A 253 19.99 -8.20 -15.58
C ILE A 253 19.18 -8.60 -16.83
N GLN A 254 18.74 -9.85 -16.92
CA GLN A 254 17.92 -10.34 -18.02
C GLN A 254 16.58 -9.60 -18.14
N LEU A 255 15.93 -9.31 -17.00
CA LEU A 255 14.70 -8.51 -16.92
C LEU A 255 14.93 -7.13 -17.53
N SER A 256 16.03 -6.46 -17.11
CA SER A 256 16.41 -5.12 -17.58
C SER A 256 16.73 -5.13 -19.08
N ALA A 257 17.49 -6.11 -19.56
CA ALA A 257 17.89 -6.24 -20.96
C ALA A 257 16.69 -6.44 -21.91
N ARG A 258 15.59 -7.03 -21.41
CA ARG A 258 14.34 -7.17 -22.16
C ARG A 258 13.41 -5.95 -22.08
N GLY A 259 13.79 -4.92 -21.35
CA GLY A 259 12.93 -3.75 -21.13
C GLY A 259 11.77 -4.01 -20.14
N TRP A 260 11.70 -5.19 -19.54
CA TRP A 260 10.58 -5.63 -18.70
C TRP A 260 10.51 -4.91 -17.33
N ARG A 261 11.51 -4.07 -17.00
CA ARG A 261 11.36 -3.14 -15.86
C ARG A 261 10.32 -2.05 -16.10
N LYS A 262 10.03 -1.72 -17.37
CA LYS A 262 9.05 -0.71 -17.75
C LYS A 262 7.72 -1.35 -18.11
N GLU A 263 7.77 -2.43 -18.88
CA GLU A 263 6.58 -3.10 -19.40
C GLU A 263 6.83 -4.62 -19.44
N GLU A 264 6.12 -5.33 -18.59
CA GLU A 264 6.21 -6.78 -18.49
C GLU A 264 5.23 -7.44 -19.49
N PRO A 265 5.55 -8.65 -20.02
CA PRO A 265 4.79 -9.26 -21.13
C PRO A 265 3.37 -9.71 -20.77
N VAL A 266 3.01 -9.77 -19.50
CA VAL A 266 1.69 -10.22 -19.06
C VAL A 266 1.04 -9.10 -18.24
N HIS A 267 -0.17 -8.72 -18.63
CA HIS A 267 -0.97 -7.77 -17.90
C HIS A 267 -1.71 -8.45 -16.72
N VAL A 268 -1.70 -7.82 -15.57
CA VAL A 268 -2.51 -8.20 -14.40
C VAL A 268 -3.68 -7.22 -14.32
N GLY A 269 -4.90 -7.74 -14.14
CA GLY A 269 -6.09 -6.91 -14.06
C GLY A 269 -6.05 -5.91 -12.91
N ASP A 270 -6.60 -4.74 -13.14
CA ASP A 270 -6.60 -3.64 -12.18
C ASP A 270 -7.59 -3.92 -11.03
N GLU A 271 -7.20 -3.54 -9.83
CA GLU A 271 -8.07 -3.52 -8.66
C GLU A 271 -8.51 -2.08 -8.40
N HIS A 272 -9.81 -1.87 -8.26
CA HIS A 272 -10.36 -0.54 -8.02
C HIS A 272 -10.90 -0.42 -6.60
N PRO A 273 -10.35 0.47 -5.75
CA PRO A 273 -10.93 0.79 -4.46
C PRO A 273 -12.34 1.37 -4.61
N ILE A 274 -13.27 0.95 -3.76
CA ILE A 274 -14.65 1.46 -3.78
C ILE A 274 -15.19 1.84 -2.41
N LEU A 275 -14.53 1.48 -1.31
CA LEU A 275 -15.06 1.70 0.03
C LEU A 275 -15.35 3.18 0.27
N LEU A 276 -14.40 4.08 -0.03
CA LEU A 276 -14.58 5.51 0.17
C LEU A 276 -15.78 6.05 -0.63
N LYS A 277 -15.91 5.64 -1.90
CA LYS A 277 -17.06 6.01 -2.73
C LYS A 277 -18.37 5.49 -2.12
N GLN A 278 -18.40 4.24 -1.67
CA GLN A 278 -19.59 3.67 -1.02
C GLN A 278 -19.95 4.42 0.27
N MET A 279 -18.96 4.84 1.06
CA MET A 279 -19.19 5.63 2.28
C MET A 279 -19.77 7.03 1.93
N ILE A 280 -19.27 7.68 0.88
CA ILE A 280 -19.79 8.97 0.41
C ILE A 280 -21.26 8.80 -0.02
N VAL A 281 -21.54 7.82 -0.86
CA VAL A 281 -22.91 7.57 -1.37
C VAL A 281 -23.86 7.23 -0.21
N ALA A 282 -23.41 6.41 0.73
CA ALA A 282 -24.24 6.04 1.89
C ALA A 282 -24.51 7.21 2.85
N GLY A 283 -23.56 8.15 2.98
CA GLY A 283 -23.69 9.28 3.90
C GLY A 283 -24.37 10.50 3.32
N TYR A 284 -24.21 10.73 2.02
CA TYR A 284 -24.62 11.99 1.38
C TYR A 284 -25.40 11.81 0.07
N GLY A 285 -25.67 10.59 -0.37
CA GLY A 285 -26.29 10.28 -1.66
C GLY A 285 -25.27 10.17 -2.80
N ASP A 286 -25.72 9.70 -3.95
CA ASP A 286 -24.89 9.59 -5.15
C ASP A 286 -24.75 10.98 -5.80
N PRO A 287 -23.55 11.56 -5.91
CA PRO A 287 -23.37 12.84 -6.57
C PRO A 287 -23.74 12.82 -8.07
N ALA A 288 -23.82 11.64 -8.69
CA ALA A 288 -24.31 11.48 -10.06
C ALA A 288 -25.85 11.37 -10.13
N ASP A 289 -26.55 11.21 -9.01
CA ASP A 289 -28.02 11.17 -8.93
C ASP A 289 -28.49 12.02 -7.75
N PRO A 290 -28.58 13.37 -7.92
CA PRO A 290 -28.91 14.31 -6.85
C PRO A 290 -30.34 14.13 -6.30
N ASN A 291 -31.16 13.25 -6.89
CA ASN A 291 -32.53 12.97 -6.44
C ASN A 291 -32.63 11.69 -5.58
N LYS A 292 -31.56 11.06 -5.29
CA LYS A 292 -31.43 9.93 -4.36
C LYS A 292 -30.44 10.28 -3.26
#